data_66ab6fa67def1726b200e3ce820f2b79
#
_entry.id   66ab6fa67def1726b200e3ce820f2b79
#
_cell.length_a   1.000
_cell.length_b   1.000
_cell.length_c   1.000
_cell.angle_alpha   90.00
_cell.angle_beta   90.00
_cell.angle_gamma   90.00
#
_symmetry.space_group_name_H-M   'P 1'
#
loop_
_entity.id
_entity.type
_entity.pdbx_description
1 polymer ?
#
loop_
_entity_poly.entity_id
_entity_poly.type
_entity_poly.pdbx_seq_one_letter_code
_entity_poly.pdbx_strand_id
1 'polypeptide(L)'
;MPSHTIQYNYEPEHLNVSEPSKYTAENLKSEEMVINLGPQHPSTHGVLRLEVVSDGEIIVDVVPHIGYLHRCFEKHAESLPFNQIIPYVDRMDYVAAMNSEHAYVMGVERMLGIDKDLPKRVEYIRVLVAELNRLASHFVAIGTYA
;
A
#
# COMPACT_ATOMS: atom_id res chain seq x y z
N MET A 1 -0.60 24.82 -13.09
CA MET A 1 -0.61 24.89 -11.62
C MET A 1 0.76 24.43 -11.14
N PRO A 2 1.47 25.12 -10.26
CA PRO A 2 2.79 24.71 -9.81
C PRO A 2 2.64 23.45 -8.93
N SER A 3 3.45 22.45 -9.22
CA SER A 3 3.56 21.24 -8.42
C SER A 3 4.15 21.61 -7.05
N HIS A 4 3.35 21.47 -6.01
CA HIS A 4 3.85 21.55 -4.65
C HIS A 4 4.61 20.27 -4.32
N THR A 5 5.92 20.31 -4.44
CA THR A 5 6.77 19.28 -3.85
C THR A 5 6.75 19.47 -2.35
N ILE A 6 6.12 18.56 -1.64
CA ILE A 6 6.17 18.55 -0.18
C ILE A 6 7.56 18.01 0.19
N GLN A 7 8.46 18.90 0.59
CA GLN A 7 9.72 18.50 1.22
C GLN A 7 9.42 18.17 2.68
N TYR A 8 9.49 16.89 3.02
CA TYR A 8 9.53 16.47 4.42
C TYR A 8 10.96 16.66 4.93
N ASN A 9 11.20 17.71 5.69
CA ASN A 9 12.40 17.83 6.49
C ASN A 9 12.26 16.88 7.67
N TYR A 10 12.80 15.67 7.54
CA TYR A 10 12.95 14.75 8.64
C TYR A 10 14.25 15.12 9.39
N GLU A 11 14.11 15.75 10.55
CA GLU A 11 15.24 15.90 11.49
C GLU A 11 15.24 14.69 12.42
N PRO A 12 16.28 13.85 12.38
CA PRO A 12 16.35 12.65 13.24
C PRO A 12 16.84 13.03 14.64
N GLU A 13 16.02 13.72 15.43
CA GLU A 13 16.46 14.18 16.76
C GLU A 13 16.43 13.13 17.88
N HIS A 14 16.03 11.89 17.67
CA HIS A 14 15.90 10.93 18.79
C HIS A 14 16.29 9.48 18.50
N LEU A 15 17.26 9.24 17.65
CA LEU A 15 17.94 7.93 17.68
C LEU A 15 19.19 8.03 18.57
N ASN A 16 18.99 7.80 19.86
CA ASN A 16 20.09 7.49 20.78
C ASN A 16 20.67 6.12 20.38
N VAL A 17 21.55 6.12 19.41
CA VAL A 17 22.41 4.96 19.12
C VAL A 17 23.50 4.98 20.18
N SER A 18 23.26 4.29 21.27
CA SER A 18 24.24 4.04 22.31
C SER A 18 25.33 3.12 21.76
N GLU A 19 26.54 3.66 21.74
CA GLU A 19 27.84 3.06 21.50
C GLU A 19 28.22 2.69 20.06
N PRO A 20 29.33 3.23 19.55
CA PRO A 20 29.88 2.81 18.26
C PRO A 20 30.36 1.36 18.37
N SER A 21 29.81 0.52 17.50
CA SER A 21 30.33 -0.84 17.33
C SER A 21 31.82 -0.75 17.00
N LYS A 22 32.61 -1.75 17.42
CA LYS A 22 34.05 -1.87 17.20
C LYS A 22 34.51 -1.90 15.73
N TYR A 23 33.58 -1.76 14.81
CA TYR A 23 33.84 -1.59 13.39
C TYR A 23 33.80 -0.10 13.11
N THR A 24 34.94 0.55 13.25
CA THR A 24 35.14 1.94 12.80
C THR A 24 34.99 1.96 11.27
N ALA A 25 34.06 2.79 10.81
CA ALA A 25 33.74 2.98 9.39
C ALA A 25 34.93 3.50 8.53
N GLU A 26 36.08 3.77 9.12
CA GLU A 26 37.27 4.30 8.46
C GLU A 26 37.99 3.30 7.54
N ASN A 27 37.68 2.02 7.61
CA ASN A 27 38.39 0.99 6.82
C ASN A 27 37.56 0.29 5.74
N LEU A 28 36.27 0.55 5.67
CA LEU A 28 35.43 0.06 4.59
C LEU A 28 35.19 1.21 3.62
N LYS A 29 35.92 1.23 2.50
CA LYS A 29 35.55 2.05 1.35
C LYS A 29 34.31 1.41 0.73
N SER A 30 33.15 1.76 1.26
CA SER A 30 31.89 1.43 0.67
C SER A 30 31.49 2.56 -0.29
N GLU A 31 31.07 2.20 -1.47
CA GLU A 31 30.50 3.15 -2.42
C GLU A 31 28.99 3.18 -2.19
N GLU A 32 28.44 4.35 -1.91
CA GLU A 32 27.00 4.52 -1.87
C GLU A 32 26.39 4.10 -3.22
N MET A 33 25.41 3.21 -3.14
CA MET A 33 24.69 2.70 -4.30
C MET A 33 23.25 3.17 -4.27
N VAL A 34 22.77 3.67 -5.40
CA VAL A 34 21.36 4.00 -5.57
C VAL A 34 20.62 2.84 -6.20
N ILE A 35 19.69 2.26 -5.49
CA ILE A 35 18.88 1.12 -5.93
C ILE A 35 17.44 1.58 -6.12
N ASN A 36 16.85 1.27 -7.28
CA ASN A 36 15.44 1.50 -7.52
C ASN A 36 14.65 0.22 -7.23
N LEU A 37 13.79 0.25 -6.21
CA LEU A 37 12.80 -0.78 -5.94
C LEU A 37 11.47 -0.37 -6.54
N GLY A 38 11.01 -1.12 -7.53
CA GLY A 38 9.79 -0.78 -8.28
C GLY A 38 10.03 0.17 -9.47
N PRO A 39 8.95 0.55 -10.15
CA PRO A 39 7.52 0.31 -9.84
C PRO A 39 7.05 -1.14 -10.01
N GLN A 40 7.80 -2.02 -10.65
CA GLN A 40 7.50 -3.44 -10.76
C GLN A 40 8.47 -4.23 -9.89
N HIS A 41 8.05 -4.56 -8.69
CA HIS A 41 8.82 -5.38 -7.76
C HIS A 41 7.85 -6.07 -6.78
N PRO A 42 8.05 -7.34 -6.40
CA PRO A 42 7.15 -8.05 -5.48
C PRO A 42 6.96 -7.35 -4.13
N SER A 43 8.01 -6.71 -3.61
CA SER A 43 7.97 -6.01 -2.32
C SER A 43 7.27 -4.65 -2.35
N THR A 44 6.91 -4.13 -3.52
CA THR A 44 6.32 -2.79 -3.66
C THR A 44 4.80 -2.79 -3.79
N HIS A 45 4.16 -3.94 -3.59
CA HIS A 45 2.69 -4.10 -3.60
C HIS A 45 2.01 -3.46 -4.83
N GLY A 46 2.59 -3.64 -6.00
CA GLY A 46 2.10 -3.10 -7.26
C GLY A 46 3.11 -2.17 -7.91
N VAL A 47 2.93 -0.85 -7.79
CA VAL A 47 3.72 0.13 -8.54
C VAL A 47 4.34 1.22 -7.65
N LEU A 48 4.55 0.97 -6.39
CA LEU A 48 5.33 1.87 -5.55
C LEU A 48 6.79 1.83 -6.00
N ARG A 49 7.37 2.99 -6.27
CA ARG A 49 8.80 3.13 -6.53
C ARG A 49 9.48 3.73 -5.31
N LEU A 50 10.49 3.04 -4.84
CA LEU A 50 11.39 3.52 -3.80
C LEU A 50 12.78 3.67 -4.40
N GLU A 51 13.35 4.86 -4.29
CA GLU A 51 14.75 5.12 -4.59
C GLU A 51 15.51 5.02 -3.27
N VAL A 52 16.34 4.01 -3.15
CA VAL A 52 17.06 3.66 -1.91
C VAL A 52 18.53 3.94 -2.10
N VAL A 53 19.10 4.76 -1.25
CA VAL A 53 20.55 4.95 -1.15
C VAL A 53 21.06 3.99 -0.09
N SER A 54 21.93 3.07 -0.47
CA SER A 54 22.50 2.08 0.44
C SER A 54 24.02 2.14 0.45
N ASP A 55 24.57 1.92 1.63
CA ASP A 55 25.97 1.68 1.88
C ASP A 55 26.14 0.21 2.28
N GLY A 56 26.40 -0.64 1.30
CA GLY A 56 26.34 -2.08 1.46
C GLY A 56 24.92 -2.54 1.82
N GLU A 57 24.75 -3.12 3.02
CA GLU A 57 23.44 -3.56 3.53
C GLU A 57 22.72 -2.50 4.37
N ILE A 58 23.33 -1.34 4.58
CA ILE A 58 22.76 -0.27 5.39
C ILE A 58 22.02 0.70 4.47
N ILE A 59 20.76 0.95 4.78
CA ILE A 59 19.96 1.96 4.08
C ILE A 59 20.31 3.32 4.69
N VAL A 60 20.83 4.21 3.85
CA VAL A 60 21.22 5.59 4.24
C VAL A 60 20.05 6.54 4.02
N ASP A 61 19.35 6.42 2.89
CA ASP A 61 18.22 7.28 2.55
C ASP A 61 17.18 6.55 1.70
N VAL A 62 15.92 6.95 1.79
CA VAL A 62 14.81 6.38 1.00
C VAL A 62 13.90 7.51 0.50
N VAL A 63 13.80 7.63 -0.80
CA VAL A 63 12.90 8.59 -1.45
C VAL A 63 11.71 7.83 -2.07
N PRO A 64 10.50 7.94 -1.51
CA PRO A 64 9.32 7.32 -2.11
C PRO A 64 8.78 8.16 -3.27
N HIS A 65 8.57 7.52 -4.41
CA HIS A 65 7.92 8.10 -5.57
C HIS A 65 6.50 7.56 -5.66
N ILE A 66 5.54 8.35 -5.21
CA ILE A 66 4.10 8.01 -5.22
C ILE A 66 3.40 8.65 -6.41
N GLY A 67 2.23 8.13 -6.77
CA GLY A 67 1.38 8.71 -7.82
C GLY A 67 1.26 7.86 -9.08
N TYR A 68 1.99 6.77 -9.22
CA TYR A 68 1.91 5.90 -10.41
C TYR A 68 0.51 5.30 -10.62
N LEU A 69 -0.26 5.09 -9.54
CA LEU A 69 -1.66 4.64 -9.58
C LEU A 69 -2.66 5.74 -9.25
N HIS A 70 -2.28 7.00 -9.31
CA HIS A 70 -3.22 8.10 -9.12
C HIS A 70 -4.15 8.20 -10.32
N ARG A 71 -5.41 7.79 -10.15
CA ARG A 71 -6.45 7.74 -11.19
C ARG A 71 -7.61 8.68 -10.94
N CYS A 72 -7.45 9.68 -10.09
CA CYS A 72 -8.52 10.61 -9.69
C CYS A 72 -9.75 9.89 -9.10
N PHE A 73 -9.54 8.77 -8.40
CA PHE A 73 -10.58 7.91 -7.85
C PHE A 73 -11.59 8.71 -7.02
N GLU A 74 -11.11 9.51 -6.08
CA GLU A 74 -11.94 10.29 -5.17
C GLU A 74 -12.82 11.29 -5.95
N LYS A 75 -12.27 11.91 -6.97
CA LYS A 75 -13.02 12.86 -7.82
C LYS A 75 -14.11 12.17 -8.64
N HIS A 76 -13.85 10.96 -9.12
CA HIS A 76 -14.87 10.15 -9.79
C HIS A 76 -15.96 9.72 -8.79
N ALA A 77 -15.59 9.36 -7.58
CA ALA A 77 -16.54 8.96 -6.54
C ALA A 77 -17.53 10.07 -6.16
N GLU A 78 -17.11 11.34 -6.22
CA GLU A 78 -18.01 12.49 -5.98
C GLU A 78 -19.13 12.62 -7.03
N SER A 79 -18.92 12.13 -8.24
CA SER A 79 -19.81 12.30 -9.38
C SER A 79 -20.63 11.08 -9.75
N LEU A 80 -20.37 9.93 -9.14
CA LEU A 80 -20.99 8.65 -9.45
C LEU A 80 -21.93 8.17 -8.35
N PRO A 81 -23.02 7.46 -8.68
CA PRO A 81 -23.83 6.78 -7.69
C PRO A 81 -23.05 5.63 -7.02
N PHE A 82 -23.42 5.28 -5.80
CA PHE A 82 -22.69 4.32 -4.96
C PHE A 82 -22.40 2.98 -5.63
N ASN A 83 -23.35 2.44 -6.39
CA ASN A 83 -23.18 1.16 -7.09
C ASN A 83 -22.16 1.21 -8.24
N GLN A 84 -21.90 2.39 -8.80
CA GLN A 84 -20.91 2.57 -9.87
C GLN A 84 -19.49 2.82 -9.36
N ILE A 85 -19.33 3.03 -8.04
CA ILE A 85 -18.04 3.20 -7.41
C ILE A 85 -17.38 1.84 -7.13
N ILE A 86 -18.16 0.76 -6.98
CA ILE A 86 -17.65 -0.59 -6.69
C ILE A 86 -16.49 -0.99 -7.61
N PRO A 87 -16.56 -0.86 -8.94
CA PRO A 87 -15.45 -1.21 -9.82
C PRO A 87 -14.15 -0.41 -9.59
N TYR A 88 -14.25 0.76 -8.98
CA TYR A 88 -13.06 1.53 -8.61
C TYR A 88 -12.45 1.02 -7.31
N VAL A 89 -13.27 0.58 -6.37
CA VAL A 89 -12.85 0.01 -5.09
C VAL A 89 -12.10 -1.30 -5.29
N ASP A 90 -12.53 -2.13 -6.25
CA ASP A 90 -11.86 -3.37 -6.64
C ASP A 90 -10.38 -3.16 -6.96
N ARG A 91 -10.06 -2.05 -7.58
CA ARG A 91 -8.73 -1.75 -8.08
C ARG A 91 -7.83 -1.09 -7.06
N MET A 92 -8.29 -0.90 -5.84
CA MET A 92 -7.46 -0.43 -4.72
C MET A 92 -6.49 -1.53 -4.27
N ASP A 93 -7.04 -2.71 -4.00
CA ASP A 93 -6.29 -3.94 -3.80
C ASP A 93 -6.80 -5.00 -4.77
N TYR A 94 -6.25 -5.00 -5.98
CA TYR A 94 -6.76 -5.82 -7.09
C TYR A 94 -6.57 -7.34 -6.88
N VAL A 95 -5.78 -7.75 -5.91
CA VAL A 95 -5.62 -9.17 -5.54
C VAL A 95 -6.64 -9.57 -4.47
N ALA A 96 -7.13 -8.62 -3.67
CA ALA A 96 -8.14 -8.84 -2.62
C ALA A 96 -9.39 -7.96 -2.84
N ALA A 97 -9.87 -7.87 -4.08
CA ALA A 97 -10.97 -7.02 -4.50
C ALA A 97 -12.23 -7.19 -3.65
N MET A 98 -12.66 -8.43 -3.39
CA MET A 98 -13.86 -8.73 -2.61
C MET A 98 -13.79 -8.21 -1.17
N ASN A 99 -12.60 -8.15 -0.57
CA ASN A 99 -12.42 -7.59 0.77
C ASN A 99 -12.58 -6.05 0.74
N SER A 100 -12.05 -5.39 -0.28
CA SER A 100 -12.19 -3.95 -0.48
C SER A 100 -13.64 -3.55 -0.76
N GLU A 101 -14.32 -4.27 -1.65
CA GLU A 101 -15.76 -4.09 -1.94
C GLU A 101 -16.61 -4.27 -0.69
N HIS A 102 -16.35 -5.33 0.09
CA HIS A 102 -17.11 -5.61 1.31
C HIS A 102 -17.01 -4.45 2.29
N ALA A 103 -15.82 -3.92 2.52
CA ALA A 103 -15.62 -2.78 3.40
C ALA A 103 -16.39 -1.54 2.91
N TYR A 104 -16.34 -1.25 1.61
CA TYR A 104 -17.05 -0.14 1.00
C TYR A 104 -18.57 -0.30 1.14
N VAL A 105 -19.10 -1.45 0.76
CA VAL A 105 -20.55 -1.73 0.78
C VAL A 105 -21.08 -1.66 2.22
N MET A 106 -20.36 -2.21 3.21
CA MET A 106 -20.74 -2.08 4.62
C MET A 106 -20.81 -0.62 5.07
N GLY A 107 -19.90 0.23 4.60
CA GLY A 107 -19.93 1.67 4.89
C GLY A 107 -21.19 2.33 4.33
N VAL A 108 -21.52 2.05 3.07
CA VAL A 108 -22.72 2.59 2.40
C VAL A 108 -24.00 2.09 3.05
N GLU A 109 -24.10 0.80 3.37
CA GLU A 109 -25.28 0.22 4.05
C GLU A 109 -25.51 0.83 5.42
N ARG A 110 -24.44 1.08 6.18
CA ARG A 110 -24.52 1.77 7.47
C ARG A 110 -24.99 3.22 7.31
N MET A 111 -24.51 3.92 6.28
CA MET A 111 -24.97 5.28 5.98
C MET A 111 -26.46 5.33 5.60
N LEU A 112 -26.94 4.32 4.90
CA LEU A 112 -28.35 4.18 4.51
C LEU A 112 -29.23 3.62 5.65
N GLY A 113 -28.65 3.10 6.71
CA GLY A 113 -29.35 2.51 7.86
C GLY A 113 -29.99 1.15 7.57
N ILE A 114 -29.58 0.46 6.50
CA ILE A 114 -30.12 -0.85 6.09
C ILE A 114 -29.26 -2.03 6.55
N ASP A 115 -28.15 -1.77 7.24
CA ASP A 115 -27.21 -2.76 7.71
C ASP A 115 -27.84 -3.84 8.62
N LYS A 116 -28.88 -3.47 9.38
CA LYS A 116 -29.59 -4.38 10.30
C LYS A 116 -30.68 -5.23 9.64
N ASP A 117 -31.12 -4.83 8.46
CA ASP A 117 -32.22 -5.48 7.73
C ASP A 117 -31.71 -6.55 6.74
N LEU A 118 -30.41 -6.74 6.66
CA LEU A 118 -29.80 -7.69 5.73
C LEU A 118 -30.08 -9.15 6.17
N PRO A 119 -30.50 -10.01 5.23
CA PRO A 119 -30.65 -11.43 5.51
C PRO A 119 -29.31 -12.07 5.91
N LYS A 120 -29.30 -12.92 6.93
CA LYS A 120 -28.10 -13.67 7.35
C LYS A 120 -27.41 -14.41 6.22
N ARG A 121 -28.17 -14.89 5.24
CA ARG A 121 -27.62 -15.54 4.06
C ARG A 121 -26.64 -14.63 3.29
N VAL A 122 -26.93 -13.33 3.19
CA VAL A 122 -26.05 -12.36 2.53
C VAL A 122 -24.75 -12.24 3.29
N GLU A 123 -24.79 -12.15 4.62
CA GLU A 123 -23.59 -12.06 5.45
C GLU A 123 -22.71 -13.30 5.30
N TYR A 124 -23.29 -14.50 5.33
CA TYR A 124 -22.53 -15.75 5.14
C TYR A 124 -21.88 -15.84 3.75
N ILE A 125 -22.60 -15.44 2.69
CA ILE A 125 -22.04 -15.42 1.34
C ILE A 125 -20.87 -14.43 1.25
N ARG A 126 -21.01 -13.24 1.82
CA ARG A 126 -19.95 -12.24 1.83
C ARG A 126 -18.69 -12.73 2.52
N VAL A 127 -18.84 -13.33 3.70
CA VAL A 127 -17.71 -13.90 4.44
C VAL A 127 -17.06 -15.03 3.62
N LEU A 128 -17.84 -15.95 3.07
CA LEU A 128 -17.32 -17.05 2.27
C LEU A 128 -16.51 -16.55 1.07
N VAL A 129 -17.05 -15.60 0.32
CA VAL A 129 -16.37 -15.04 -0.86
C VAL A 129 -15.13 -14.24 -0.46
N ALA A 130 -15.19 -13.46 0.61
CA ALA A 130 -14.07 -12.71 1.12
C ALA A 130 -12.92 -13.64 1.56
N GLU A 131 -13.21 -14.75 2.23
CA GLU A 131 -12.18 -15.70 2.65
C GLU A 131 -11.59 -16.50 1.46
N LEU A 132 -12.39 -16.86 0.47
CA LEU A 132 -11.86 -17.44 -0.77
C LEU A 132 -10.93 -16.48 -1.50
N ASN A 133 -11.30 -15.21 -1.57
CA ASN A 133 -10.47 -14.18 -2.17
C ASN A 133 -9.19 -13.92 -1.35
N ARG A 134 -9.28 -13.97 -0.01
CA ARG A 134 -8.11 -13.88 0.88
C ARG A 134 -7.12 -15.03 0.62
N LEU A 135 -7.60 -16.25 0.44
CA LEU A 135 -6.74 -17.39 0.09
C LEU A 135 -6.01 -17.12 -1.24
N ALA A 136 -6.73 -16.65 -2.25
CA ALA A 136 -6.12 -16.32 -3.55
C ALA A 136 -5.04 -15.24 -3.40
N SER A 137 -5.32 -14.19 -2.62
CA SER A 137 -4.35 -13.13 -2.32
C SER A 137 -3.10 -13.65 -1.61
N HIS A 138 -3.28 -14.53 -0.64
CA HIS A 138 -2.14 -15.15 0.07
C HIS A 138 -1.30 -16.03 -0.85
N PHE A 139 -1.91 -16.78 -1.77
CA PHE A 139 -1.16 -17.56 -2.75
C PHE A 139 -0.31 -16.68 -3.67
N VAL A 140 -0.84 -15.54 -4.11
CA VAL A 140 -0.05 -14.58 -4.87
C VAL A 140 1.10 -14.02 -4.04
N ALA A 141 0.83 -13.59 -2.81
CA ALA A 141 1.84 -13.05 -1.93
C ALA A 141 2.98 -14.05 -1.67
N ILE A 142 2.65 -15.29 -1.29
CA ILE A 142 3.63 -16.35 -1.05
C ILE A 142 4.38 -16.72 -2.33
N GLY A 143 3.67 -16.84 -3.45
CA GLY A 143 4.28 -17.18 -4.74
C GLY A 143 5.23 -16.13 -5.30
N THR A 144 5.06 -14.86 -4.90
CA THR A 144 5.99 -13.78 -5.29
C THR A 144 7.17 -13.63 -4.33
N TYR A 145 7.10 -14.22 -3.14
CA TYR A 145 8.22 -14.27 -2.19
C TYR A 145 9.25 -15.37 -2.54
N ALA A 146 8.84 -16.39 -3.23
CA ALA A 146 9.70 -17.50 -3.65
C ALA A 146 10.47 -17.13 -4.91
#